data_16e741ce8f294202f7beea986b7bf2b2
#
_entry.id   16e741ce8f294202f7beea986b7bf2b2
#
_cell.length_a   1.000
_cell.length_b   1.000
_cell.length_c   1.000
_cell.angle_alpha   90.00
_cell.angle_beta   90.00
_cell.angle_gamma   90.00
#
_symmetry.space_group_name_H-M   'P 1'
#
loop_
_entity.id
_entity.type
_entity.pdbx_description
1 polymer ?
#
loop_
_entity_poly.entity_id
_entity_poly.type
_entity_poly.pdbx_seq_one_letter_code
_entity_poly.pdbx_strand_id
1 'polypeptide(L)'
;PEDKKALAIISRRVLETGADFGLIFDTDVDRSAAVDENGREIARNGIVALAAVLAKEISPGTTIVTDSVTSDHLSEFLTQRLGLSHLRYKRGYKNVINKAIELNAGGTDCQLAIETSGHAAFKENYFLDVVWVESLVTEYTDG
;
A
#
# COMPACT_ATOMS: atom_id res chain seq x y z
N PRO A 1 -7.00 -13.28 3.65
CA PRO A 1 -6.21 -13.09 2.42
C PRO A 1 -4.88 -13.85 2.43
N GLU A 2 -4.29 -14.10 3.60
CA GLU A 2 -3.00 -14.79 3.74
C GLU A 2 -3.09 -16.33 3.60
N ASP A 3 -4.28 -16.89 3.44
CA ASP A 3 -4.47 -18.32 3.26
C ASP A 3 -3.96 -18.74 1.87
N LYS A 4 -2.96 -19.63 1.86
CA LYS A 4 -2.38 -20.18 0.62
C LYS A 4 -3.41 -20.84 -0.30
N LYS A 5 -4.49 -21.39 0.25
CA LYS A 5 -5.58 -21.98 -0.54
C LYS A 5 -6.39 -20.90 -1.26
N ALA A 6 -6.71 -19.81 -0.57
CA ALA A 6 -7.42 -18.67 -1.15
C ALA A 6 -6.57 -17.99 -2.25
N LEU A 7 -5.27 -17.78 -1.99
CA LEU A 7 -4.33 -17.27 -2.99
C LEU A 7 -4.25 -18.19 -4.22
N ALA A 8 -4.18 -19.50 -4.05
CA ALA A 8 -4.16 -20.45 -5.16
C ALA A 8 -5.46 -20.41 -5.99
N ILE A 9 -6.61 -20.19 -5.35
CA ILE A 9 -7.90 -20.07 -6.04
C ILE A 9 -7.93 -18.83 -6.92
N ILE A 10 -7.55 -17.65 -6.37
CA ILE A 10 -7.56 -16.41 -7.16
C ILE A 10 -6.50 -16.42 -8.26
N SER A 11 -5.30 -16.95 -8.00
CA SER A 11 -4.25 -17.10 -9.01
C SER A 11 -4.76 -17.90 -10.21
N ARG A 12 -5.39 -19.04 -9.96
CA ARG A 12 -5.99 -19.86 -11.01
C ARG A 12 -7.10 -19.10 -11.75
N ARG A 13 -7.94 -18.39 -11.02
CA ARG A 13 -9.06 -17.63 -11.60
C ARG A 13 -8.58 -16.50 -12.52
N VAL A 14 -7.52 -15.77 -12.13
CA VAL A 14 -6.88 -14.76 -12.98
C VAL A 14 -6.39 -15.38 -14.28
N LEU A 15 -5.66 -16.50 -14.22
CA LEU A 15 -5.14 -17.19 -15.39
C LEU A 15 -6.25 -17.72 -16.30
N GLU A 16 -7.33 -18.28 -15.74
CA GLU A 16 -8.48 -18.81 -16.50
C GLU A 16 -9.27 -17.71 -17.22
N THR A 17 -9.40 -16.55 -16.61
CA THR A 17 -10.20 -15.44 -17.16
C THR A 17 -9.38 -14.44 -17.97
N GLY A 18 -8.05 -14.46 -17.87
CA GLY A 18 -7.18 -13.46 -18.47
C GLY A 18 -7.34 -12.08 -17.83
N ALA A 19 -7.69 -12.03 -16.56
CA ALA A 19 -7.81 -10.78 -15.83
C ALA A 19 -6.44 -10.15 -15.59
N ASP A 20 -6.36 -8.82 -15.56
CA ASP A 20 -5.11 -8.08 -15.37
C ASP A 20 -4.56 -8.26 -13.94
N PHE A 21 -5.44 -8.47 -12.96
CA PHE A 21 -5.08 -8.76 -11.57
C PHE A 21 -6.23 -9.45 -10.83
N GLY A 22 -5.95 -10.00 -9.66
CA GLY A 22 -6.94 -10.58 -8.78
C GLY A 22 -6.81 -10.05 -7.35
N LEU A 23 -7.95 -9.85 -6.69
CA LEU A 23 -8.03 -9.35 -5.32
C LEU A 23 -8.74 -10.34 -4.42
N ILE A 24 -8.24 -10.47 -3.19
CA ILE A 24 -8.88 -11.24 -2.12
C ILE A 24 -9.03 -10.32 -0.92
N PHE A 25 -10.21 -10.36 -0.34
CA PHE A 25 -10.51 -9.71 0.94
C PHE A 25 -10.76 -10.77 2.01
N ASP A 26 -10.53 -10.42 3.26
CA ASP A 26 -11.01 -11.22 4.38
C ASP A 26 -12.50 -10.91 4.69
N THR A 27 -13.06 -11.59 5.68
CA THR A 27 -14.52 -11.58 5.93
C THR A 27 -15.06 -10.23 6.37
N ASP A 28 -14.27 -9.44 7.05
CA ASP A 28 -14.62 -8.09 7.51
C ASP A 28 -14.01 -6.98 6.64
N VAL A 29 -13.31 -7.40 5.56
CA VAL A 29 -12.82 -6.51 4.49
C VAL A 29 -11.84 -5.44 5.00
N ASP A 30 -11.12 -5.72 6.11
CA ASP A 30 -10.09 -4.83 6.63
C ASP A 30 -8.68 -5.18 6.11
N ARG A 31 -8.52 -6.34 5.47
CA ARG A 31 -7.27 -6.79 4.84
C ARG A 31 -7.51 -7.30 3.43
N SER A 32 -6.52 -7.08 2.57
CA SER A 32 -6.54 -7.56 1.19
C SER A 32 -5.21 -8.19 0.80
N ALA A 33 -5.26 -9.03 -0.21
CA ALA A 33 -4.10 -9.53 -0.94
C ALA A 33 -4.38 -9.46 -2.45
N ALA A 34 -3.32 -9.30 -3.23
CA ALA A 34 -3.43 -9.19 -4.68
C ALA A 34 -2.52 -10.18 -5.38
N VAL A 35 -2.92 -10.60 -6.57
CA VAL A 35 -2.12 -11.35 -7.54
C VAL A 35 -2.07 -10.62 -8.87
N ASP A 36 -0.95 -10.72 -9.55
CA ASP A 36 -0.75 -10.11 -10.86
C ASP A 36 -1.43 -10.91 -12.00
N GLU A 37 -1.32 -10.43 -13.22
CA GLU A 37 -1.86 -11.06 -14.43
C GLU A 37 -1.27 -12.47 -14.71
N ASN A 38 -0.14 -12.80 -14.12
CA ASN A 38 0.50 -14.12 -14.19
C ASN A 38 0.09 -15.05 -13.04
N GLY A 39 -0.85 -14.62 -12.20
CA GLY A 39 -1.31 -15.36 -11.02
C GLY A 39 -0.28 -15.40 -9.88
N ARG A 40 0.69 -14.49 -9.85
CA ARG A 40 1.71 -14.40 -8.80
C ARG A 40 1.26 -13.44 -7.72
N GLU A 41 1.45 -13.84 -6.47
CA GLU A 41 1.17 -12.97 -5.32
C GLU A 41 2.03 -11.70 -5.39
N ILE A 42 1.40 -10.55 -5.25
CA ILE A 42 2.09 -9.28 -5.10
C ILE A 42 2.58 -9.20 -3.65
N ALA A 43 3.89 -9.22 -3.49
CA ALA A 43 4.52 -9.17 -2.17
C ALA A 43 4.13 -7.87 -1.41
N ARG A 44 4.01 -7.96 -0.09
CA ARG A 44 3.61 -6.84 0.80
C ARG A 44 4.44 -5.57 0.60
N ASN A 45 5.75 -5.70 0.45
CA ASN A 45 6.60 -4.56 0.12
C ASN A 45 6.31 -3.98 -1.29
N GLY A 46 5.86 -4.82 -2.23
CA GLY A 46 5.41 -4.38 -3.56
C GLY A 46 4.16 -3.52 -3.50
N ILE A 47 3.23 -3.86 -2.60
CA ILE A 47 2.04 -3.07 -2.32
C ILE A 47 2.41 -1.69 -1.79
N VAL A 48 3.32 -1.62 -0.81
CA VAL A 48 3.82 -0.36 -0.26
C VAL A 48 4.49 0.48 -1.35
N ALA A 49 5.29 -0.16 -2.22
CA ALA A 49 5.94 0.51 -3.35
C ALA A 49 4.93 1.13 -4.31
N LEU A 50 3.87 0.40 -4.66
CA LEU A 50 2.81 0.87 -5.56
C LEU A 50 2.04 2.06 -4.95
N ALA A 51 1.62 1.95 -3.69
CA ALA A 51 0.96 3.05 -2.98
C ALA A 51 1.85 4.30 -2.89
N ALA A 52 3.17 4.13 -2.74
CA ALA A 52 4.12 5.23 -2.72
C ALA A 52 4.27 5.92 -4.08
N VAL A 53 4.13 5.18 -5.19
CA VAL A 53 4.09 5.79 -6.54
C VAL A 53 2.90 6.73 -6.65
N LEU A 54 1.72 6.33 -6.20
CA LEU A 54 0.53 7.19 -6.18
C LEU A 54 0.74 8.43 -5.30
N ALA A 55 1.29 8.24 -4.09
CA ALA A 55 1.60 9.37 -3.20
C ALA A 55 2.58 10.37 -3.83
N LYS A 56 3.54 9.90 -4.62
CA LYS A 56 4.48 10.75 -5.39
C LYS A 56 3.76 11.58 -6.46
N GLU A 57 2.76 11.00 -7.14
CA GLU A 57 1.97 11.72 -8.13
C GLU A 57 1.18 12.87 -7.50
N ILE A 58 0.63 12.64 -6.30
CA ILE A 58 -0.07 13.67 -5.50
C ILE A 58 0.90 14.78 -5.07
N SER A 59 2.06 14.40 -4.51
CA SER A 59 3.06 15.35 -3.99
C SER A 59 4.48 14.82 -4.18
N PRO A 60 5.20 15.26 -5.24
CA PRO A 60 6.59 14.87 -5.44
C PRO A 60 7.48 15.23 -4.25
N GLY A 61 8.31 14.27 -3.80
CA GLY A 61 9.20 14.46 -2.67
C GLY A 61 8.56 14.28 -1.29
N THR A 62 7.28 13.92 -1.23
CA THR A 62 6.56 13.65 0.03
C THR A 62 7.24 12.58 0.90
N THR A 63 6.92 12.57 2.18
CA THR A 63 7.36 11.53 3.11
C THR A 63 6.37 10.38 3.12
N ILE A 64 6.88 9.15 3.09
CA ILE A 64 6.13 7.92 3.31
C ILE A 64 6.49 7.37 4.68
N VAL A 65 5.50 7.17 5.54
CA VAL A 65 5.68 6.52 6.84
C VAL A 65 5.28 5.06 6.70
N THR A 66 6.19 4.16 7.06
CA THR A 66 5.94 2.72 7.06
C THR A 66 6.21 2.11 8.43
N ASP A 67 5.79 0.86 8.62
CA ASP A 67 6.19 0.11 9.80
C ASP A 67 7.68 -0.30 9.76
N SER A 68 8.20 -0.74 10.91
CA SER A 68 9.62 -1.05 11.10
C SER A 68 10.10 -2.31 10.37
N VAL A 69 9.20 -3.14 9.86
CA VAL A 69 9.53 -4.42 9.20
C VAL A 69 9.63 -4.31 7.68
N THR A 70 9.44 -3.13 7.12
CA THR A 70 9.68 -2.89 5.69
C THR A 70 11.16 -3.11 5.33
N SER A 71 11.40 -3.66 4.14
CA SER A 71 12.75 -4.03 3.70
C SER A 71 13.64 -2.83 3.37
N ASP A 72 14.96 -3.04 3.42
CA ASP A 72 15.92 -2.03 2.98
C ASP A 72 15.80 -1.76 1.48
N HIS A 73 15.54 -2.77 0.67
CA HIS A 73 15.29 -2.62 -0.76
C HIS A 73 14.09 -1.73 -1.05
N LEU A 74 13.01 -1.83 -0.24
CA LEU A 74 11.88 -0.91 -0.36
C LEU A 74 12.32 0.52 -0.02
N SER A 75 13.08 0.72 1.05
CA SER A 75 13.59 2.03 1.43
C SER A 75 14.47 2.65 0.32
N GLU A 76 15.35 1.87 -0.27
CA GLU A 76 16.18 2.29 -1.42
C GLU A 76 15.32 2.67 -2.63
N PHE A 77 14.31 1.87 -2.93
CA PHE A 77 13.36 2.16 -4.02
C PHE A 77 12.64 3.50 -3.79
N LEU A 78 12.07 3.70 -2.60
CA LEU A 78 11.37 4.93 -2.26
C LEU A 78 12.27 6.17 -2.35
N THR A 79 13.49 6.08 -1.82
CA THR A 79 14.39 7.23 -1.72
C THR A 79 15.17 7.46 -3.01
N GLN A 80 15.78 6.44 -3.59
CA GLN A 80 16.69 6.58 -4.73
C GLN A 80 15.98 6.56 -6.08
N ARG A 81 14.91 5.74 -6.22
CA ARG A 81 14.18 5.64 -7.49
C ARG A 81 13.02 6.62 -7.57
N LEU A 82 12.26 6.77 -6.50
CA LEU A 82 11.09 7.66 -6.49
C LEU A 82 11.43 9.08 -6.03
N GLY A 83 12.57 9.30 -5.35
CA GLY A 83 12.95 10.60 -4.81
C GLY A 83 12.08 11.05 -3.63
N LEU A 84 11.53 10.10 -2.88
CA LEU A 84 10.68 10.34 -1.72
C LEU A 84 11.51 10.32 -0.43
N SER A 85 10.97 10.90 0.64
CA SER A 85 11.48 10.69 1.98
C SER A 85 10.82 9.46 2.60
N HIS A 86 11.58 8.64 3.31
CA HIS A 86 11.05 7.42 3.93
C HIS A 86 11.34 7.41 5.42
N LEU A 87 10.31 7.22 6.23
CA LEU A 87 10.39 7.07 7.68
C LEU A 87 9.81 5.72 8.11
N ARG A 88 10.65 4.84 8.62
CA ARG A 88 10.20 3.64 9.33
C ARG A 88 9.86 3.99 10.76
N TYR A 89 8.70 3.57 11.21
CA TYR A 89 8.23 3.85 12.56
C TYR A 89 7.76 2.60 13.27
N LYS A 90 7.34 2.74 14.51
CA LYS A 90 6.84 1.62 15.34
C LYS A 90 5.72 0.89 14.63
N ARG A 91 5.80 -0.44 14.61
CA ARG A 91 4.74 -1.31 14.10
C ARG A 91 3.41 -1.04 14.82
N GLY A 92 2.32 -1.14 14.06
CA GLY A 92 0.95 -0.87 14.48
C GLY A 92 0.36 0.28 13.67
N TYR A 93 -0.74 0.01 12.98
CA TYR A 93 -1.34 0.98 12.04
C TYR A 93 -1.60 2.35 12.69
N LYS A 94 -2.07 2.37 13.94
CA LYS A 94 -2.25 3.62 14.69
C LYS A 94 -0.94 4.39 14.88
N ASN A 95 0.17 3.69 15.08
CA ASN A 95 1.47 4.33 15.25
C ASN A 95 1.93 5.02 13.97
N VAL A 96 1.85 4.33 12.82
CA VAL A 96 2.28 4.90 11.53
C VAL A 96 1.36 6.03 11.08
N ILE A 97 0.04 5.90 11.26
CA ILE A 97 -0.93 6.94 10.93
C ILE A 97 -0.73 8.17 11.82
N ASN A 98 -0.63 8.01 13.13
CA ASN A 98 -0.41 9.12 14.04
C ASN A 98 0.92 9.83 13.75
N LYS A 99 1.96 9.09 13.34
CA LYS A 99 3.24 9.70 12.97
C LYS A 99 3.12 10.54 11.69
N ALA A 100 2.37 10.10 10.70
CA ALA A 100 2.09 10.88 9.50
C ALA A 100 1.32 12.17 9.82
N ILE A 101 0.33 12.11 10.70
CA ILE A 101 -0.42 13.27 11.18
C ILE A 101 0.52 14.25 11.91
N GLU A 102 1.36 13.75 12.82
CA GLU A 102 2.36 14.55 13.55
C GLU A 102 3.32 15.26 12.59
N LEU A 103 3.84 14.58 11.56
CA LEU A 103 4.73 15.17 10.56
C LEU A 103 4.06 16.33 9.83
N ASN A 104 2.82 16.14 9.37
CA ASN A 104 2.07 17.19 8.69
C ASN A 104 1.78 18.38 9.60
N ALA A 105 1.43 18.14 10.86
CA ALA A 105 1.24 19.21 11.86
C ALA A 105 2.53 20.01 12.11
N GLY A 106 3.68 19.35 12.01
CA GLY A 106 5.01 19.97 12.12
C GLY A 106 5.53 20.63 10.83
N GLY A 107 4.75 20.63 9.75
CA GLY A 107 5.12 21.24 8.48
C GLY A 107 5.89 20.34 7.51
N THR A 108 6.07 19.06 7.83
CA THR A 108 6.66 18.06 6.92
C THR A 108 5.55 17.38 6.13
N ASP A 109 5.57 17.50 4.80
CA ASP A 109 4.55 16.84 3.97
C ASP A 109 4.71 15.32 4.04
N CYS A 110 3.62 14.66 4.42
CA CYS A 110 3.49 13.21 4.44
C CYS A 110 2.14 12.82 3.85
N GLN A 111 2.14 12.22 2.66
CA GLN A 111 0.92 11.86 1.95
C GLN A 111 0.41 10.47 2.29
N LEU A 112 1.28 9.57 2.78
CA LEU A 112 0.95 8.17 2.98
C LEU A 112 1.57 7.61 4.25
N ALA A 113 0.73 6.96 5.06
CA ALA A 113 1.13 6.05 6.12
C ALA A 113 0.65 4.65 5.76
N ILE A 114 1.55 3.67 5.70
CA ILE A 114 1.21 2.30 5.27
C ILE A 114 2.02 1.24 5.99
N GLU A 115 1.35 0.18 6.41
CA GLU A 115 1.97 -1.01 6.99
C GLU A 115 2.05 -2.16 5.99
N THR A 116 3.02 -3.04 6.20
CA THR A 116 3.12 -4.32 5.47
C THR A 116 1.94 -5.26 5.73
N SER A 117 1.14 -5.00 6.78
CA SER A 117 -0.11 -5.73 7.07
C SER A 117 -1.26 -5.40 6.11
N GLY A 118 -1.14 -4.29 5.35
CA GLY A 118 -2.15 -3.82 4.41
C GLY A 118 -2.97 -2.62 4.92
N HIS A 119 -2.81 -2.21 6.18
CA HIS A 119 -3.42 -0.98 6.66
C HIS A 119 -2.71 0.23 6.04
N ALA A 120 -3.48 1.13 5.47
CA ALA A 120 -2.97 2.34 4.84
C ALA A 120 -3.87 3.55 5.12
N ALA A 121 -3.28 4.73 5.11
CA ALA A 121 -4.02 5.98 5.23
C ALA A 121 -3.35 7.08 4.39
N PHE A 122 -4.14 7.70 3.51
CA PHE A 122 -3.71 8.83 2.70
C PHE A 122 -4.14 10.15 3.34
N LYS A 123 -3.30 11.17 3.21
CA LYS A 123 -3.58 12.53 3.70
C LYS A 123 -4.85 13.11 3.06
N GLU A 124 -5.06 12.94 1.76
CA GLU A 124 -6.25 13.41 1.05
C GLU A 124 -7.54 12.75 1.55
N ASN A 125 -7.45 11.55 2.11
CA ASN A 125 -8.56 10.85 2.77
C ASN A 125 -8.54 11.06 4.29
N TYR A 126 -8.05 12.21 4.77
CA TYR A 126 -8.01 12.60 6.18
C TYR A 126 -7.31 11.61 7.11
N PHE A 127 -6.37 10.81 6.59
CA PHE A 127 -5.71 9.72 7.31
C PHE A 127 -6.69 8.71 7.94
N LEU A 128 -7.85 8.54 7.34
CA LEU A 128 -8.74 7.43 7.68
C LEU A 128 -8.08 6.13 7.24
N ASP A 129 -8.11 5.13 8.11
CA ASP A 129 -7.64 3.79 7.79
C ASP A 129 -8.53 3.21 6.68
N VAL A 130 -7.94 2.94 5.54
CA VAL A 130 -8.64 2.42 4.36
C VAL A 130 -8.02 1.11 3.93
N VAL A 131 -8.82 0.22 3.43
CA VAL A 131 -8.33 -0.87 2.58
C VAL A 131 -7.88 -0.21 1.28
N TRP A 132 -6.59 -0.04 1.13
CA TRP A 132 -5.95 0.76 0.07
C TRP A 132 -6.36 0.35 -1.36
N VAL A 133 -6.97 -0.81 -1.55
CA VAL A 133 -7.44 -1.32 -2.84
C VAL A 133 -8.55 -0.44 -3.44
N GLU A 134 -9.39 0.20 -2.63
CA GLU A 134 -10.46 1.06 -3.15
C GLU A 134 -9.91 2.28 -3.90
N SER A 135 -8.82 2.87 -3.45
CA SER A 135 -8.21 4.01 -4.15
C SER A 135 -7.57 3.62 -5.48
N LEU A 136 -7.04 2.42 -5.62
CA LEU A 136 -6.49 1.91 -6.88
C LEU A 136 -7.57 1.60 -7.92
N VAL A 137 -8.72 1.09 -7.49
CA VAL A 137 -9.82 0.72 -8.39
C VAL A 137 -10.54 1.96 -8.92
N THR A 138 -10.67 3.02 -8.13
CA THR A 138 -11.36 4.25 -8.54
C THR A 138 -10.60 5.05 -9.60
N GLU A 139 -9.28 5.11 -9.53
CA GLU A 139 -8.48 5.83 -10.53
C GLU A 139 -8.37 5.10 -11.88
N TYR A 140 -8.46 3.76 -11.90
CA TYR A 140 -8.40 2.97 -13.13
C TYR A 140 -9.73 2.82 -13.87
N THR A 141 -10.87 3.13 -13.25
CA THR A 141 -12.20 3.02 -13.88
C THR A 141 -12.70 4.33 -14.49
N ASP A 142 -12.09 5.46 -14.18
CA ASP A 142 -12.46 6.79 -14.72
C ASP A 142 -11.54 7.27 -15.86
N GLY A 143 -10.69 6.39 -16.35
CA GLY A 143 -9.77 6.64 -17.47
C GLY A 143 -10.31 6.20 -18.83
#